data_559c312d31f97974efa78f143fbb0391
#
_entry.id   559c312d31f97974efa78f143fbb0391
#
_cell.length_a   1.000
_cell.length_b   1.000
_cell.length_c   1.000
_cell.angle_alpha   90.00
_cell.angle_beta   90.00
_cell.angle_gamma   90.00
#
_symmetry.space_group_name_H-M   'P 1'
#
loop_
_entity.id
_entity.type
_entity.pdbx_description
1 polymer ?
#
loop_
_entity_poly.entity_id
_entity_poly.type
_entity_poly.pdbx_seq_one_letter_code
_entity_poly.pdbx_strand_id
1 'polypeptide(L)'
;MSRRDDEWLADILDAIEAIGSYLKRGSLDDGLVFDAVRLRLIEIGEAVKRIGPDVLAAEPDIPWEDVAGMRDRLAHRYFDTSHAIVQATVDGDLPIQEAGVRRLRDRPSAR
;
A
#
# COMPACT_ATOMS: atom_id res chain seq x y z
N MET A 1 11.44 -8.01 -14.99
CA MET A 1 11.01 -6.84 -14.21
C MET A 1 11.98 -5.69 -14.48
N SER A 2 11.48 -4.51 -14.71
CA SER A 2 12.33 -3.36 -15.00
C SER A 2 12.95 -2.79 -13.72
N ARG A 3 14.01 -1.99 -13.88
CA ARG A 3 14.66 -1.28 -12.78
C ARG A 3 13.67 -0.35 -12.07
N ARG A 4 12.77 0.29 -12.83
CA ARG A 4 11.77 1.18 -12.25
C ARG A 4 10.73 0.40 -11.45
N ASP A 5 10.38 -0.81 -11.88
CA ASP A 5 9.48 -1.66 -11.11
C ASP A 5 10.09 -2.00 -9.75
N ASP A 6 11.39 -2.31 -9.70
CA ASP A 6 12.10 -2.55 -8.44
C ASP A 6 12.03 -1.33 -7.51
N GLU A 7 12.19 -0.14 -8.06
CA GLU A 7 12.11 1.09 -7.28
C GLU A 7 10.71 1.31 -6.70
N TRP A 8 9.65 1.07 -7.49
CA TRP A 8 8.28 1.20 -7.02
C TRP A 8 7.94 0.15 -5.95
N LEU A 9 8.42 -1.08 -6.11
CA LEU A 9 8.22 -2.11 -5.07
C LEU A 9 8.92 -1.71 -3.78
N ALA A 10 10.12 -1.17 -3.85
CA ALA A 10 10.85 -0.68 -2.69
C ALA A 10 10.09 0.47 -2.01
N ASP A 11 9.53 1.39 -2.78
CA ASP A 11 8.74 2.51 -2.24
C ASP A 11 7.51 2.01 -1.49
N ILE A 12 6.85 0.97 -1.99
CA ILE A 12 5.72 0.37 -1.29
C ILE A 12 6.16 -0.19 0.06
N LEU A 13 7.27 -0.93 0.10
CA LEU A 13 7.77 -1.50 1.35
C LEU A 13 8.18 -0.41 2.35
N ASP A 14 8.79 0.66 1.87
CA ASP A 14 9.15 1.81 2.71
C ASP A 14 7.90 2.47 3.31
N ALA A 15 6.84 2.61 2.52
CA ALA A 15 5.59 3.19 3.00
C ALA A 15 4.94 2.29 4.06
N ILE A 16 4.96 0.97 3.85
CA ILE A 16 4.42 0.02 4.83
C ILE A 16 5.21 0.09 6.15
N GLU A 17 6.53 0.17 6.07
CA GLU A 17 7.38 0.31 7.25
C GLU A 17 7.07 1.62 7.99
N ALA A 18 6.89 2.71 7.25
CA ALA A 18 6.54 4.00 7.85
C ALA A 18 5.19 3.92 8.58
N ILE A 19 4.20 3.26 8.01
CA ILE A 19 2.90 3.06 8.65
C ILE A 19 3.07 2.32 9.98
N GLY A 20 3.84 1.24 10.00
CA GLY A 20 4.13 0.50 11.23
C GLY A 20 4.78 1.39 12.29
N SER A 21 5.70 2.25 11.89
CA SER A 21 6.36 3.21 12.78
C SER A 21 5.37 4.22 13.36
N TYR A 22 4.46 4.75 12.53
CA TYR A 22 3.45 5.70 13.00
C TYR A 22 2.51 5.07 14.03
N LEU A 23 2.09 3.83 13.77
CA LEU A 23 1.17 3.12 14.67
C LEU A 23 1.79 2.79 16.02
N LYS A 24 3.11 2.81 16.14
CA LYS A 24 3.80 2.71 17.43
C LYS A 24 3.71 3.99 18.23
N ARG A 25 3.45 5.13 17.59
CA ARG A 25 3.34 6.43 18.26
C ARG A 25 1.94 6.74 18.75
N GLY A 26 0.93 6.13 18.15
CA GLY A 26 -0.45 6.34 18.53
C GLY A 26 -1.39 5.53 17.65
N SER A 27 -2.67 5.52 18.01
CA SER A 27 -3.70 4.82 17.24
C SER A 27 -4.23 5.70 16.12
N LEU A 28 -5.05 5.11 15.25
CA LEU A 28 -5.74 5.83 14.19
C LEU A 28 -6.78 6.82 14.71
N ASP A 29 -7.10 6.79 16.00
CA ASP A 29 -7.95 7.81 16.63
C ASP A 29 -7.21 9.13 16.83
N ASP A 30 -5.88 9.12 16.81
CA ASP A 30 -5.07 10.33 16.80
C ASP A 30 -5.05 10.88 15.37
N GLY A 31 -5.50 12.14 15.21
CA GLY A 31 -5.61 12.74 13.89
C GLY A 31 -4.29 12.85 13.13
N LEU A 32 -3.19 13.10 13.85
CA LEU A 32 -1.86 13.14 13.22
C LEU A 32 -1.46 11.76 12.68
N VAL A 33 -1.66 10.72 13.48
CA VAL A 33 -1.34 9.36 13.08
C VAL A 33 -2.23 8.96 11.90
N PHE A 34 -3.53 9.25 11.98
CA PHE A 34 -4.46 8.96 10.89
C PHE A 34 -4.03 9.62 9.58
N ASP A 35 -3.74 10.91 9.61
CA ASP A 35 -3.34 11.65 8.42
C ASP A 35 -2.05 11.11 7.82
N ALA A 36 -1.08 10.79 8.66
CA ALA A 36 0.20 10.22 8.20
C ALA A 36 0.02 8.84 7.57
N VAL A 37 -0.76 7.96 8.18
CA VAL A 37 -1.05 6.62 7.65
C VAL A 37 -1.84 6.73 6.34
N ARG A 38 -2.85 7.58 6.31
CA ARG A 38 -3.67 7.81 5.12
C ARG A 38 -2.80 8.23 3.92
N LEU A 39 -1.88 9.16 4.13
CA LEU A 39 -0.98 9.60 3.07
C LEU A 39 -0.14 8.43 2.54
N ARG A 40 0.39 7.60 3.41
CA ARG A 40 1.19 6.44 2.99
C ARG A 40 0.38 5.42 2.19
N LEU A 41 -0.87 5.19 2.58
CA LEU A 41 -1.75 4.31 1.80
C LEU A 41 -1.99 4.85 0.39
N ILE A 42 -2.15 6.16 0.25
CA ILE A 42 -2.29 6.80 -1.06
C ILE A 42 -1.00 6.63 -1.88
N GLU A 43 0.16 6.82 -1.26
CA GLU A 43 1.45 6.62 -1.93
C GLU A 43 1.61 5.18 -2.43
N ILE A 44 1.21 4.19 -1.64
CA ILE A 44 1.23 2.78 -2.06
C ILE A 44 0.38 2.60 -3.31
N GLY A 45 -0.83 3.15 -3.32
CA GLY A 45 -1.71 3.08 -4.49
C GLY A 45 -1.11 3.72 -5.72
N GLU A 46 -0.47 4.87 -5.57
CA GLU A 46 0.21 5.55 -6.67
C GLU A 46 1.39 4.74 -7.21
N ALA A 47 2.16 4.11 -6.33
CA ALA A 47 3.25 3.24 -6.74
C ALA A 47 2.74 2.03 -7.54
N VAL A 48 1.65 1.41 -7.08
CA VAL A 48 1.04 0.27 -7.78
C VAL A 48 0.65 0.64 -9.21
N LYS A 49 0.13 1.85 -9.42
CA LYS A 49 -0.24 2.32 -10.77
C LYS A 49 0.95 2.36 -11.73
N ARG A 50 2.16 2.46 -11.21
CA ARG A 50 3.37 2.61 -12.02
C ARG A 50 4.10 1.31 -12.28
N ILE A 51 3.69 0.25 -11.60
CA ILE A 51 4.30 -1.07 -11.80
C ILE A 51 3.62 -1.74 -13.00
N GLY A 52 4.41 -2.41 -13.84
CA GLY A 52 3.88 -3.11 -15.00
C GLY A 52 2.85 -4.18 -14.61
N PRO A 53 1.71 -4.25 -15.35
CA PRO A 53 0.66 -5.23 -15.02
C PRO A 53 1.15 -6.69 -15.04
N ASP A 54 2.10 -7.00 -15.89
CA ASP A 54 2.68 -8.35 -15.98
C ASP A 54 3.46 -8.71 -14.72
N VAL A 55 4.08 -7.73 -14.07
CA VAL A 55 4.76 -7.94 -12.79
C VAL A 55 3.72 -8.26 -11.71
N LEU A 56 2.68 -7.44 -11.59
CA LEU A 56 1.63 -7.61 -10.59
C LEU A 56 0.85 -8.92 -10.79
N ALA A 57 0.73 -9.39 -12.02
CA ALA A 57 0.01 -10.62 -12.35
C ALA A 57 0.64 -11.86 -11.70
N ALA A 58 1.88 -11.78 -11.25
CA ALA A 58 2.52 -12.87 -10.51
C ALA A 58 1.96 -13.05 -9.10
N GLU A 59 1.20 -12.08 -8.61
CA GLU A 59 0.49 -12.16 -7.32
C GLU A 59 -1.00 -11.89 -7.55
N PRO A 60 -1.71 -12.82 -8.20
CA PRO A 60 -3.08 -12.56 -8.67
C PRO A 60 -4.12 -12.51 -7.56
N ASP A 61 -3.79 -12.98 -6.36
CA ASP A 61 -4.72 -12.98 -5.23
C ASP A 61 -4.81 -11.61 -4.54
N ILE A 62 -3.92 -10.68 -4.88
CA ILE A 62 -3.97 -9.33 -4.34
C ILE A 62 -4.81 -8.47 -5.28
N PRO A 63 -5.83 -7.75 -4.74
CA PRO A 63 -6.68 -6.89 -5.57
C PRO A 63 -5.97 -5.57 -5.89
N TRP A 64 -5.04 -5.61 -6.82
CA TRP A 64 -4.20 -4.46 -7.17
C TRP A 64 -4.99 -3.24 -7.62
N GLU A 65 -6.14 -3.43 -8.29
CA GLU A 65 -6.99 -2.32 -8.70
C GLU A 65 -7.54 -1.56 -7.49
N ASP A 66 -7.93 -2.28 -6.45
CA ASP A 66 -8.41 -1.66 -5.21
C ASP A 66 -7.28 -0.91 -4.50
N VAL A 67 -6.08 -1.48 -4.50
CA VAL A 67 -4.90 -0.81 -3.93
C VAL A 67 -4.60 0.46 -4.70
N ALA A 68 -4.57 0.38 -6.03
CA ALA A 68 -4.32 1.53 -6.90
C ALA A 68 -5.39 2.61 -6.74
N GLY A 69 -6.63 2.24 -6.45
CA GLY A 69 -7.75 3.16 -6.27
C GLY A 69 -7.83 3.82 -4.89
N MET A 70 -6.87 3.58 -4.02
CA MET A 70 -6.94 4.07 -2.63
C MET A 70 -7.07 5.59 -2.53
N ARG A 71 -6.41 6.34 -3.41
CA ARG A 71 -6.53 7.79 -3.42
C ARG A 71 -7.98 8.23 -3.61
N ASP A 72 -8.67 7.64 -4.59
CA ASP A 72 -10.07 7.99 -4.88
C ASP A 72 -10.98 7.54 -3.75
N ARG A 73 -10.69 6.40 -3.14
CA ARG A 73 -11.48 5.89 -2.01
C ARG A 73 -11.37 6.77 -0.77
N LEU A 74 -10.24 7.43 -0.57
CA LEU A 74 -9.98 8.24 0.63
C LEU A 74 -10.16 9.73 0.43
N ALA A 75 -10.02 10.23 -0.81
CA ALA A 75 -9.94 11.67 -1.07
C ALA A 75 -11.25 12.42 -0.80
N HIS A 76 -12.41 11.78 -1.02
CA HIS A 76 -13.72 12.43 -0.95
C HIS A 76 -14.63 11.82 0.11
N ARG A 77 -14.04 11.23 1.15
CA ARG A 77 -14.80 10.58 2.22
C ARG A 77 -14.81 11.43 3.48
N TYR A 78 -15.92 11.39 4.20
CA TYR A 78 -15.97 11.95 5.55
C TYR A 78 -15.02 11.17 6.46
N PHE A 79 -14.59 11.82 7.54
CA PHE A 79 -13.60 11.23 8.46
C PHE A 79 -13.98 9.82 8.92
N ASP A 80 -15.23 9.62 9.35
CA ASP A 80 -15.66 8.30 9.88
C ASP A 80 -15.54 7.21 8.81
N THR A 81 -15.95 7.50 7.58
CA THR A 81 -15.85 6.55 6.47
C THR A 81 -14.38 6.28 6.12
N SER A 82 -13.58 7.32 6.05
CA SER A 82 -12.15 7.20 5.76
C SER A 82 -11.44 6.43 6.86
N HIS A 83 -11.78 6.68 8.11
CA HIS A 83 -11.21 5.97 9.26
C HIS A 83 -11.50 4.47 9.17
N ALA A 84 -12.74 4.09 8.85
CA ALA A 84 -13.11 2.68 8.70
C ALA A 84 -12.33 2.00 7.58
N ILE A 85 -12.15 2.68 6.43
CA ILE A 85 -11.38 2.16 5.31
C ILE A 85 -9.92 1.98 5.71
N VAL A 86 -9.31 2.99 6.33
CA VAL A 86 -7.91 2.95 6.74
C VAL A 86 -7.70 1.84 7.77
N GLN A 87 -8.58 1.72 8.78
CA GLN A 87 -8.47 0.68 9.81
C GLN A 87 -8.55 -0.72 9.20
N ALA A 88 -9.52 -0.96 8.32
CA ALA A 88 -9.67 -2.25 7.66
C ALA A 88 -8.46 -2.59 6.79
N THR A 89 -7.91 -1.60 6.09
CA THR A 89 -6.74 -1.79 5.24
C THR A 89 -5.51 -2.14 6.07
N VAL A 90 -5.28 -1.41 7.15
CA VAL A 90 -4.12 -1.65 8.03
C VAL A 90 -4.22 -3.03 8.69
N ASP A 91 -5.40 -3.40 9.18
CA ASP A 91 -5.57 -4.64 9.94
C ASP A 91 -5.60 -5.88 9.06
N GLY A 92 -6.23 -5.79 7.89
CA GLY A 92 -6.47 -6.95 7.04
C GLY A 92 -5.61 -7.00 5.79
N ASP A 93 -5.62 -5.95 5.01
CA ASP A 93 -5.06 -5.96 3.65
C ASP A 93 -3.55 -5.71 3.62
N LEU A 94 -3.05 -4.84 4.49
CA LEU A 94 -1.66 -4.39 4.44
C LEU A 94 -0.65 -5.52 4.67
N PRO A 95 -0.85 -6.43 5.64
CA PRO A 95 0.06 -7.58 5.79
C PRO A 95 0.11 -8.48 4.56
N ILE A 96 -1.02 -8.66 3.89
CA ILE A 96 -1.10 -9.47 2.68
C ILE A 96 -0.36 -8.78 1.53
N GLN A 97 -0.54 -7.47 1.40
CA GLN A 97 0.17 -6.66 0.41
C GLN A 97 1.67 -6.71 0.65
N GLU A 98 2.10 -6.57 1.90
CA GLU A 98 3.53 -6.61 2.23
C GLU A 98 4.14 -7.94 1.81
N ALA A 99 3.51 -9.04 2.16
CA ALA A 99 4.01 -10.36 1.80
C ALA A 99 4.10 -10.54 0.28
N GLY A 100 3.07 -10.10 -0.45
CA GLY A 100 3.04 -10.18 -1.91
C GLY A 100 4.10 -9.31 -2.57
N VAL A 101 4.29 -8.09 -2.09
CA VAL A 101 5.31 -7.18 -2.62
C VAL A 101 6.72 -7.74 -2.39
N ARG A 102 6.97 -8.34 -1.21
CA ARG A 102 8.25 -8.98 -0.93
C ARG A 102 8.51 -10.15 -1.89
N ARG A 103 7.49 -10.96 -2.17
CA ARG A 103 7.62 -12.06 -3.15
C ARG A 103 7.93 -11.53 -4.55
N LEU A 104 7.27 -10.45 -4.98
CA LEU A 104 7.55 -9.83 -6.27
C LEU A 104 8.97 -9.29 -6.35
N ARG A 105 9.42 -8.62 -5.30
CA ARG A 105 10.79 -8.07 -5.23
C ARG A 105 11.83 -9.17 -5.31
N ASP A 106 11.59 -10.29 -4.64
CA ASP A 106 12.57 -11.37 -4.47
C ASP A 106 12.54 -12.37 -5.63
N ARG A 107 11.64 -12.20 -6.60
CA ARG A 107 11.58 -13.11 -7.76
C ARG A 107 12.83 -12.96 -8.63
N PRO A 108 13.38 -14.09 -9.14
CA PRO A 108 14.43 -14.02 -10.15
C PRO A 108 13.92 -13.31 -11.40
N SER A 109 14.79 -12.50 -12.02
CA SER A 109 14.45 -11.88 -13.30
C SER A 109 14.17 -12.95 -14.34
N ALA A 110 13.04 -12.80 -15.07
CA ALA A 110 12.75 -13.64 -16.22
C ALA A 110 13.71 -13.29 -17.35
N ARG A 111 14.18 -14.30 -18.05
CA ARG A 111 15.11 -14.13 -19.16
C ARG A 111 14.56 -14.78 -20.41
#